data_8ea02876f0839718b873d8dc4fe748b1
#
_entry.id   8ea02876f0839718b873d8dc4fe748b1
#
_cell.length_a   1.000
_cell.length_b   1.000
_cell.length_c   1.000
_cell.angle_alpha   90.00
_cell.angle_beta   90.00
_cell.angle_gamma   90.00
#
_symmetry.space_group_name_H-M   'P 1'
#
loop_
_entity.id
_entity.type
_entity.pdbx_description
1 polymer ?
#
loop_
_entity_poly.entity_id
_entity_poly.type
_entity_poly.pdbx_seq_one_letter_code
_entity_poly.pdbx_strand_id
1 'polypeptide(L)'
;FHKNNFAPRISLAYSPQATDGWLKKLTGGAGRTSIRAGWGMYYDLFGSGLMRSYSATAFGLSNALTNPAAVLTVATAPRFTAINQIPSGLLPAAPAAKFPAEYPDLFAITNGLDDTLKAPYNMNLNFSIGREFNGGWFVQGSYVGRMSRRSLIRRDAAMPTDLKDP
;
A
#
# COMPACT_ATOMS: atom_id res chain seq x y z
N PHE A 1 -11.98 0.38 11.42
CA PHE A 1 -11.40 1.58 10.78
C PHE A 1 -10.63 2.37 11.81
N HIS A 2 -9.30 2.46 11.65
CA HIS A 2 -8.47 3.34 12.46
C HIS A 2 -8.73 4.80 12.08
N LYS A 3 -9.33 5.55 12.99
CA LYS A 3 -9.61 6.99 12.79
C LYS A 3 -8.42 7.89 13.13
N ASN A 4 -7.32 7.32 13.65
CA ASN A 4 -6.18 8.06 14.21
C ASN A 4 -4.97 8.12 13.26
N ASN A 5 -5.20 8.15 11.95
CA ASN A 5 -4.15 8.28 10.96
C ASN A 5 -3.75 9.76 10.77
N PHE A 6 -3.06 10.29 11.76
CA PHE A 6 -2.54 11.65 11.69
C PHE A 6 -1.31 11.69 10.79
N ALA A 7 -1.38 12.46 9.70
CA ALA A 7 -0.36 12.58 8.67
C ALA A 7 0.26 13.99 8.63
N PRO A 8 1.14 14.33 9.59
CA PRO A 8 1.74 15.66 9.67
C PRO A 8 2.69 15.89 8.49
N ARG A 9 2.71 17.15 8.03
CA ARG A 9 3.61 17.63 7.00
C ARG A 9 4.16 18.97 7.42
N ILE A 10 5.48 19.09 7.41
CA ILE A 10 6.19 20.30 7.81
C ILE A 10 7.16 20.64 6.69
N SER A 11 7.20 21.90 6.31
CA SER A 11 8.15 22.40 5.34
C SER A 11 8.73 23.73 5.81
N LEU A 12 10.01 23.93 5.49
CA LEU A 12 10.75 25.14 5.75
C LEU A 12 11.43 25.56 4.46
N ALA A 13 11.32 26.83 4.12
CA ALA A 13 12.12 27.47 3.08
C ALA A 13 12.72 28.73 3.67
N TYR A 14 14.04 28.81 3.64
CA TYR A 14 14.78 29.94 4.22
C TYR A 14 15.83 30.44 3.26
N SER A 15 15.85 31.74 3.04
CA SER A 15 16.88 32.44 2.27
C SER A 15 17.54 33.50 3.15
N PRO A 16 18.75 33.25 3.65
CA PRO A 16 19.49 34.20 4.49
C PRO A 16 19.66 35.53 3.79
N GLN A 17 19.36 36.64 4.50
CA GLN A 17 19.51 38.01 4.00
C GLN A 17 20.71 38.72 4.70
N ALA A 18 21.76 37.97 4.97
CA ALA A 18 22.91 38.49 5.68
C ALA A 18 23.73 39.50 4.80
N THR A 19 23.82 40.73 5.25
CA THR A 19 24.58 41.79 4.60
C THR A 19 25.99 41.94 5.15
N ASP A 20 26.22 41.47 6.42
CA ASP A 20 27.49 41.64 7.12
C ASP A 20 27.85 40.42 7.98
N GLY A 21 29.10 40.40 8.44
CA GLY A 21 29.60 39.43 9.39
C GLY A 21 29.93 38.05 8.79
N TRP A 22 30.05 37.04 9.68
CA TRP A 22 30.42 35.68 9.29
C TRP A 22 29.32 34.98 8.48
N LEU A 23 28.06 35.33 8.73
CA LEU A 23 26.92 34.79 7.98
C LEU A 23 26.98 35.19 6.50
N LYS A 24 27.39 36.44 6.18
CA LYS A 24 27.58 36.84 4.79
C LYS A 24 28.67 36.03 4.10
N LYS A 25 29.77 35.72 4.79
CA LYS A 25 30.83 34.87 4.26
C LYS A 25 30.32 33.45 3.98
N LEU A 26 29.50 32.92 4.90
CA LEU A 26 28.95 31.59 4.78
C LEU A 26 27.88 31.50 3.70
N THR A 27 26.99 32.50 3.59
CA THR A 27 25.84 32.48 2.67
C THR A 27 26.09 33.15 1.31
N GLY A 28 27.19 33.89 1.19
CA GLY A 28 27.55 34.60 -0.01
C GLY A 28 26.86 35.97 -0.17
N GLY A 29 26.05 36.36 0.82
CA GLY A 29 25.29 37.62 0.80
C GLY A 29 23.78 37.41 0.72
N ALA A 30 23.05 38.52 0.71
CA ALA A 30 21.59 38.50 0.75
C ALA A 30 21.00 37.74 -0.46
N GLY A 31 20.15 36.75 -0.17
CA GLY A 31 19.39 36.00 -1.17
C GLY A 31 20.18 35.00 -2.03
N ARG A 32 21.51 34.91 -1.86
CA ARG A 32 22.34 34.00 -2.68
C ARG A 32 22.33 32.57 -2.24
N THR A 33 21.81 32.26 -1.06
CA THR A 33 21.67 30.89 -0.56
C THR A 33 20.23 30.63 -0.27
N SER A 34 19.75 29.47 -0.67
CA SER A 34 18.42 28.96 -0.30
C SER A 34 18.55 27.64 0.42
N ILE A 35 17.87 27.50 1.54
CA ILE A 35 17.80 26.29 2.34
C ILE A 35 16.34 25.85 2.36
N ARG A 36 16.08 24.62 1.97
CA ARG A 36 14.74 24.04 2.00
C ARG A 36 14.78 22.69 2.72
N ALA A 37 13.84 22.51 3.60
CA ALA A 37 13.67 21.26 4.30
C ALA A 37 12.18 20.89 4.31
N GLY A 38 11.88 19.62 4.19
CA GLY A 38 10.52 19.13 4.28
C GLY A 38 10.50 17.73 4.90
N TRP A 39 9.53 17.51 5.73
CA TRP A 39 9.23 16.22 6.27
C TRP A 39 7.73 15.98 6.23
N GLY A 40 7.33 14.76 5.85
CA GLY A 40 5.91 14.43 5.81
C GLY A 40 5.67 12.95 6.01
N MET A 41 4.56 12.65 6.66
CA MET A 41 4.05 11.30 6.84
C MET A 41 2.84 11.08 5.93
N TYR A 42 2.80 9.92 5.27
CA TYR A 42 1.77 9.55 4.32
C TYR A 42 1.31 8.13 4.62
N TYR A 43 0.04 8.00 4.95
CA TYR A 43 -0.57 6.68 5.10
C TYR A 43 -0.99 6.15 3.73
N ASP A 44 -0.76 4.88 3.54
CA ASP A 44 -1.25 4.17 2.36
C ASP A 44 -2.62 3.58 2.66
N LEU A 45 -3.47 3.54 1.64
CA LEU A 45 -4.76 2.87 1.72
C LEU A 45 -4.57 1.40 1.33
N PHE A 46 -5.22 0.51 2.07
CA PHE A 46 -5.35 -0.86 1.64
C PHE A 46 -6.07 -0.87 0.29
N GLY A 47 -5.30 -1.03 -0.78
CA GLY A 47 -5.83 -0.97 -2.12
C GLY A 47 -6.81 -2.09 -2.44
N SER A 48 -7.60 -1.90 -3.48
CA SER A 48 -8.53 -2.92 -4.00
C SER A 48 -7.86 -4.26 -4.32
N GLY A 49 -6.54 -4.27 -4.55
CA GLY A 49 -5.75 -5.49 -4.76
C GLY A 49 -5.73 -6.41 -3.54
N LEU A 50 -5.58 -5.85 -2.33
CA LEU A 50 -5.66 -6.64 -1.09
C LEU A 50 -7.05 -7.25 -0.90
N MET A 51 -8.10 -6.44 -1.10
CA MET A 51 -9.48 -6.90 -0.98
C MET A 51 -9.81 -7.98 -2.02
N ARG A 52 -9.34 -7.82 -3.25
CA ARG A 52 -9.51 -8.84 -4.30
C ARG A 52 -8.78 -10.14 -3.96
N SER A 53 -7.54 -10.04 -3.49
CA SER A 53 -6.78 -11.24 -3.08
C SER A 53 -7.48 -11.98 -1.95
N TYR A 54 -8.03 -11.26 -1.00
CA TYR A 54 -8.79 -11.83 0.10
C TYR A 54 -10.11 -12.46 -0.39
N SER A 55 -10.93 -11.72 -1.14
CA SER A 55 -12.25 -12.20 -1.58
C SER A 55 -12.17 -13.33 -2.62
N ALA A 56 -11.09 -13.40 -3.40
CA ALA A 56 -10.93 -14.46 -4.40
C ALA A 56 -10.59 -15.82 -3.80
N THR A 57 -9.99 -15.85 -2.61
CA THR A 57 -9.47 -17.08 -2.00
C THR A 57 -9.92 -17.30 -0.56
N ALA A 58 -10.71 -16.38 0.00
CA ALA A 58 -11.22 -16.51 1.35
C ALA A 58 -12.51 -17.33 1.39
N PHE A 59 -12.60 -18.14 2.38
CA PHE A 59 -13.70 -19.03 2.80
C PHE A 59 -15.08 -18.72 2.21
N GLY A 60 -15.39 -19.29 1.03
CA GLY A 60 -16.73 -19.21 0.45
C GLY A 60 -17.23 -17.82 0.03
N LEU A 61 -16.36 -16.79 0.07
CA LEU A 61 -16.71 -15.44 -0.35
C LEU A 61 -16.75 -15.27 -1.87
N SER A 62 -16.12 -16.19 -2.60
CA SER A 62 -16.19 -16.23 -4.06
C SER A 62 -16.36 -17.66 -4.52
N ASN A 63 -17.16 -17.85 -5.56
CA ASN A 63 -17.34 -19.13 -6.20
C ASN A 63 -17.24 -18.95 -7.71
N ALA A 64 -16.58 -19.90 -8.37
CA ALA A 64 -16.48 -19.91 -9.82
C ALA A 64 -17.64 -20.74 -10.40
N LEU A 65 -18.51 -20.09 -11.17
CA LEU A 65 -19.55 -20.76 -11.90
C LEU A 65 -19.00 -21.11 -13.29
N THR A 66 -19.02 -22.40 -13.60
CA THR A 66 -18.71 -22.89 -14.94
C THR A 66 -20.00 -23.29 -15.63
N ASN A 67 -20.06 -23.08 -16.95
CA ASN A 67 -21.18 -23.55 -17.77
C ASN A 67 -20.85 -24.93 -18.37
N PRO A 68 -21.06 -26.03 -17.65
CA PRO A 68 -20.82 -27.34 -18.20
C PRO A 68 -21.88 -27.64 -19.27
N ALA A 69 -21.50 -28.22 -20.35
CA ALA A 69 -22.40 -28.65 -21.44
C ALA A 69 -23.21 -27.52 -22.12
N ALA A 70 -22.71 -26.33 -22.17
CA ALA A 70 -23.33 -25.20 -22.89
C ALA A 70 -24.82 -24.98 -22.55
N VAL A 71 -25.20 -25.15 -21.30
CA VAL A 71 -26.58 -24.92 -20.83
C VAL A 71 -26.98 -23.45 -21.03
N LEU A 72 -26.02 -22.54 -20.90
CA LEU A 72 -26.20 -21.12 -21.20
C LEU A 72 -25.57 -20.77 -22.54
N THR A 73 -26.33 -20.09 -23.36
CA THR A 73 -25.86 -19.47 -24.59
C THR A 73 -25.62 -17.97 -24.38
N VAL A 74 -24.98 -17.30 -25.34
CA VAL A 74 -24.81 -15.85 -25.29
C VAL A 74 -26.13 -15.10 -25.15
N ALA A 75 -27.20 -15.65 -25.71
CA ALA A 75 -28.54 -15.06 -25.66
C ALA A 75 -29.21 -15.28 -24.27
N THR A 76 -28.95 -16.39 -23.62
CA THR A 76 -29.57 -16.78 -22.35
C THR A 76 -28.68 -16.53 -21.12
N ALA A 77 -27.43 -16.12 -21.34
CA ALA A 77 -26.52 -15.82 -20.25
C ALA A 77 -27.07 -14.67 -19.37
N PRO A 78 -27.02 -14.80 -18.05
CA PRO A 78 -27.46 -13.75 -17.16
C PRO A 78 -26.59 -12.51 -17.35
N ARG A 79 -27.23 -11.36 -17.48
CA ARG A 79 -26.57 -10.05 -17.57
C ARG A 79 -26.33 -9.52 -16.18
N PHE A 80 -25.44 -8.54 -16.05
CA PHE A 80 -25.16 -7.88 -14.77
C PHE A 80 -26.41 -7.35 -14.07
N THR A 81 -27.39 -6.86 -14.85
CA THR A 81 -28.68 -6.38 -14.38
C THR A 81 -29.65 -7.49 -13.95
N ALA A 82 -29.37 -8.73 -14.30
CA ALA A 82 -30.22 -9.89 -14.05
C ALA A 82 -29.48 -11.00 -13.28
N ILE A 83 -28.59 -10.62 -12.40
CA ILE A 83 -27.74 -11.55 -11.63
C ILE A 83 -28.54 -12.53 -10.76
N ASN A 84 -29.76 -12.14 -10.37
CA ASN A 84 -30.66 -13.00 -9.60
C ASN A 84 -31.33 -14.11 -10.44
N GLN A 85 -31.10 -14.11 -11.76
CA GLN A 85 -31.66 -15.11 -12.70
C GLN A 85 -30.66 -16.20 -13.04
N ILE A 86 -29.60 -16.39 -12.24
CA ILE A 86 -28.70 -17.53 -12.40
C ILE A 86 -29.50 -18.81 -12.18
N PRO A 87 -29.57 -19.73 -13.14
CA PRO A 87 -30.27 -20.99 -12.96
C PRO A 87 -29.76 -21.76 -11.76
N SER A 88 -30.68 -22.25 -10.94
CA SER A 88 -30.31 -22.95 -9.67
C SER A 88 -29.41 -24.18 -9.90
N GLY A 89 -29.53 -24.84 -11.06
CA GLY A 89 -28.66 -25.96 -11.42
C GLY A 89 -27.20 -25.58 -11.70
N LEU A 90 -26.89 -24.28 -11.87
CA LEU A 90 -25.52 -23.77 -12.02
C LEU A 90 -24.94 -23.29 -10.70
N LEU A 91 -25.80 -23.11 -9.68
CA LEU A 91 -25.32 -22.75 -8.36
C LEU A 91 -24.71 -23.98 -7.71
N PRO A 92 -23.45 -23.93 -7.27
CA PRO A 92 -22.88 -25.01 -6.51
C PRO A 92 -23.71 -25.20 -5.24
N ALA A 93 -23.83 -26.43 -4.80
CA ALA A 93 -24.36 -26.71 -3.46
C ALA A 93 -23.60 -25.84 -2.47
N ALA A 94 -24.32 -25.14 -1.59
CA ALA A 94 -23.69 -24.33 -0.57
C ALA A 94 -22.64 -25.18 0.16
N PRO A 95 -21.36 -24.83 0.12
CA PRO A 95 -20.36 -25.60 0.84
C PRO A 95 -20.77 -25.59 2.31
N ALA A 96 -21.00 -26.75 2.90
CA ALA A 96 -21.05 -26.85 4.35
C ALA A 96 -19.64 -26.44 4.81
N ALA A 97 -19.47 -25.22 5.25
CA ALA A 97 -18.20 -24.76 5.81
C ALA A 97 -17.98 -25.59 7.09
N LYS A 98 -17.20 -26.64 6.97
CA LYS A 98 -16.77 -27.46 8.10
C LYS A 98 -15.42 -26.93 8.56
N PHE A 99 -15.33 -26.65 9.83
CA PHE A 99 -14.08 -26.36 10.49
C PHE A 99 -13.84 -27.34 11.63
N PRO A 100 -12.64 -27.92 11.70
CA PRO A 100 -11.50 -27.80 10.79
C PRO A 100 -11.78 -28.36 9.39
N ALA A 101 -11.09 -27.83 8.39
CA ALA A 101 -11.20 -28.27 7.01
C ALA A 101 -10.81 -29.77 6.92
N GLU A 102 -11.60 -30.54 6.19
CA GLU A 102 -11.34 -31.96 5.94
C GLU A 102 -10.81 -32.17 4.51
N TYR A 103 -10.19 -33.31 4.26
CA TYR A 103 -9.78 -33.69 2.91
C TYR A 103 -11.00 -33.69 1.94
N PRO A 104 -10.93 -33.15 0.70
CA PRO A 104 -9.75 -32.58 0.04
C PRO A 104 -9.48 -31.08 0.34
N ASP A 105 -10.38 -30.40 1.01
CA ASP A 105 -10.34 -28.95 1.24
C ASP A 105 -9.17 -28.52 2.14
N LEU A 106 -8.60 -29.50 2.89
CA LEU A 106 -7.43 -29.28 3.73
C LEU A 106 -6.22 -28.72 2.96
N PHE A 107 -6.11 -29.03 1.67
CA PHE A 107 -5.02 -28.55 0.82
C PHE A 107 -5.34 -27.24 0.09
N ALA A 108 -6.52 -26.70 0.27
CA ALA A 108 -6.88 -25.44 -0.32
C ALA A 108 -6.08 -24.29 0.34
N ILE A 109 -5.39 -23.50 -0.49
CA ILE A 109 -4.72 -22.30 -0.01
C ILE A 109 -5.77 -21.23 0.24
N THR A 110 -6.01 -20.93 1.50
CA THR A 110 -6.91 -19.84 1.91
C THR A 110 -6.13 -18.65 2.39
N ASN A 111 -6.57 -17.45 2.03
CA ASN A 111 -5.99 -16.22 2.52
C ASN A 111 -6.82 -15.66 3.68
N GLY A 112 -6.15 -15.31 4.75
CA GLY A 112 -6.73 -14.59 5.87
C GLY A 112 -6.15 -13.18 5.98
N LEU A 113 -6.86 -12.30 6.64
CA LEU A 113 -6.37 -10.99 7.05
C LEU A 113 -6.10 -11.02 8.55
N ASP A 114 -4.95 -10.49 8.93
CA ASP A 114 -4.61 -10.29 10.33
C ASP A 114 -5.54 -9.20 10.92
N ASP A 115 -6.22 -9.50 12.02
CA ASP A 115 -7.12 -8.58 12.71
C ASP A 115 -6.38 -7.40 13.34
N THR A 116 -5.08 -7.55 13.57
CA THR A 116 -4.20 -6.50 14.09
C THR A 116 -3.62 -5.60 12.99
N LEU A 117 -4.02 -5.81 11.73
CA LEU A 117 -3.49 -5.09 10.57
C LEU A 117 -3.68 -3.57 10.73
N LYS A 118 -2.57 -2.85 10.65
CA LYS A 118 -2.55 -1.39 10.72
C LYS A 118 -2.12 -0.80 9.40
N ALA A 119 -2.66 0.37 9.06
CA ALA A 119 -2.30 1.05 7.82
C ALA A 119 -0.78 1.26 7.69
N PRO A 120 -0.18 0.86 6.57
CA PRO A 120 1.21 1.18 6.28
C PRO A 120 1.38 2.68 6.11
N TYR A 121 2.57 3.17 6.40
CA TYR A 121 2.88 4.58 6.19
C TYR A 121 4.32 4.78 5.74
N ASN A 122 4.51 5.87 4.99
CA ASN A 122 5.79 6.32 4.51
C ASN A 122 6.11 7.67 5.13
N MET A 123 7.34 7.85 5.56
CA MET A 123 7.91 9.12 5.96
C MET A 123 8.88 9.57 4.89
N ASN A 124 8.66 10.75 4.35
CA ASN A 124 9.54 11.38 3.39
C ASN A 124 10.27 12.53 4.06
N LEU A 125 11.57 12.56 3.89
CA LEU A 125 12.44 13.65 4.30
C LEU A 125 13.13 14.20 3.07
N ASN A 126 13.06 15.49 2.87
CA ASN A 126 13.81 16.18 1.85
C ASN A 126 14.57 17.36 2.47
N PHE A 127 15.77 17.55 2.02
CA PHE A 127 16.61 18.67 2.39
C PHE A 127 17.36 19.12 1.16
N SER A 128 17.41 20.42 0.92
CA SER A 128 18.23 20.97 -0.16
C SER A 128 18.85 22.29 0.27
N ILE A 129 20.07 22.49 -0.18
CA ILE A 129 20.80 23.74 -0.06
C ILE A 129 21.30 24.13 -1.43
N GLY A 130 20.97 25.31 -1.87
CA GLY A 130 21.44 25.89 -3.12
C GLY A 130 22.16 27.20 -2.86
N ARG A 131 23.24 27.44 -3.59
CA ARG A 131 24.02 28.67 -3.49
C ARG A 131 24.44 29.19 -4.86
N GLU A 132 24.28 30.47 -5.05
CA GLU A 132 24.80 31.21 -6.18
C GLU A 132 26.17 31.79 -5.83
N PHE A 133 27.14 31.58 -6.73
CA PHE A 133 28.50 32.10 -6.64
C PHE A 133 28.71 33.21 -7.64
N ASN A 134 29.76 34.00 -7.43
CA ASN A 134 30.16 35.02 -8.38
C ASN A 134 30.48 34.39 -9.75
N GLY A 135 30.08 35.04 -10.83
CA GLY A 135 30.24 34.52 -12.19
C GLY A 135 29.03 33.70 -12.69
N GLY A 136 27.89 33.76 -11.99
CA GLY A 136 26.66 33.11 -12.44
C GLY A 136 26.58 31.60 -12.19
N TRP A 137 27.49 31.05 -11.40
CA TRP A 137 27.47 29.62 -11.03
C TRP A 137 26.46 29.37 -9.92
N PHE A 138 25.57 28.40 -10.14
CA PHE A 138 24.65 27.93 -9.13
C PHE A 138 24.97 26.46 -8.79
N VAL A 139 25.16 26.18 -7.51
CA VAL A 139 25.41 24.83 -7.00
C VAL A 139 24.32 24.46 -6.01
N GLN A 140 23.72 23.28 -6.19
CA GLN A 140 22.70 22.76 -5.29
C GLN A 140 23.04 21.34 -4.87
N GLY A 141 22.95 21.09 -3.56
CA GLY A 141 22.97 19.76 -2.98
C GLY A 141 21.57 19.41 -2.45
N SER A 142 21.13 18.20 -2.70
CA SER A 142 19.83 17.73 -2.22
C SER A 142 19.95 16.34 -1.61
N TYR A 143 19.25 16.12 -0.52
CA TYR A 143 19.09 14.83 0.12
C TYR A 143 17.60 14.45 0.15
N VAL A 144 17.29 13.24 -0.26
CA VAL A 144 15.94 12.69 -0.20
C VAL A 144 16.00 11.37 0.54
N GLY A 145 15.32 11.30 1.68
CA GLY A 145 15.17 10.10 2.48
C GLY A 145 13.73 9.62 2.48
N ARG A 146 13.54 8.32 2.39
CA ARG A 146 12.24 7.68 2.54
C ARG A 146 12.36 6.51 3.52
N MET A 147 11.45 6.45 4.47
CA MET A 147 11.33 5.33 5.39
C MET A 147 9.90 4.81 5.37
N SER A 148 9.75 3.51 5.17
CA SER A 148 8.45 2.83 5.20
C SER A 148 8.32 2.04 6.49
N ARG A 149 7.11 2.05 7.04
CA ARG A 149 6.76 1.29 8.23
C ARG A 149 5.46 0.53 8.01
N ARG A 150 5.33 -0.62 8.66
CA ARG A 150 4.15 -1.49 8.56
C ARG A 150 3.86 -1.91 7.12
N SER A 151 4.91 -2.13 6.33
CA SER A 151 4.74 -2.66 4.98
C SER A 151 4.01 -3.98 5.03
N LEU A 152 3.07 -4.16 4.11
CA LEU A 152 2.31 -5.39 4.02
C LEU A 152 3.22 -6.51 3.52
N ILE A 153 3.18 -7.63 4.20
CA ILE A 153 3.83 -8.86 3.80
C ILE A 153 2.80 -9.98 3.78
N ARG A 154 2.99 -10.91 2.89
CA ARG A 154 2.26 -12.18 2.89
C ARG A 154 3.11 -13.20 3.64
N ARG A 155 2.53 -13.85 4.62
CA ARG A 155 3.17 -14.91 5.40
C ARG A 155 2.37 -16.19 5.25
N ASP A 156 3.07 -17.29 5.07
CA ASP A 156 2.47 -18.61 5.23
C ASP A 156 2.36 -18.94 6.73
N ALA A 157 1.15 -19.05 7.23
CA ALA A 157 0.91 -19.32 8.64
C ALA A 157 1.13 -20.80 8.99
N ALA A 158 1.09 -21.68 7.99
CA ALA A 158 1.33 -23.11 8.17
C ALA A 158 2.81 -23.51 8.06
N MET A 159 3.65 -22.59 7.62
CA MET A 159 5.09 -22.85 7.49
C MET A 159 5.74 -22.93 8.87
N PRO A 160 6.47 -24.01 9.21
CA PRO A 160 7.23 -24.10 10.44
C PRO A 160 8.19 -22.91 10.55
N THR A 161 8.13 -22.19 11.64
CA THR A 161 9.01 -21.03 11.88
C THR A 161 10.35 -21.44 12.49
N ASP A 162 10.44 -22.67 12.96
CA ASP A 162 11.66 -23.20 13.54
C ASP A 162 12.25 -24.26 12.61
N LEU A 163 13.33 -23.87 11.92
CA LEU A 163 14.12 -24.77 11.06
C LEU A 163 15.06 -25.68 11.88
N LYS A 164 14.92 -25.72 13.19
CA LYS A 164 15.72 -26.55 14.09
C LYS A 164 15.10 -27.88 14.43
N ASP A 165 14.08 -28.25 13.71
CA ASP A 165 13.53 -29.59 13.90
C ASP A 165 14.37 -30.61 13.12
N PRO A 166 14.75 -31.73 13.78
CA PRO A 166 15.74 -32.69 13.29
C PRO A 166 15.29 -33.45 12.05
#